data_d5ca1177cb0ff416d3ea4372bf4c5b43
#
_entry.id   d5ca1177cb0ff416d3ea4372bf4c5b43
#
_cell.length_a   1.000
_cell.length_b   1.000
_cell.length_c   1.000
_cell.angle_alpha   90.00
_cell.angle_beta   90.00
_cell.angle_gamma   90.00
#
_symmetry.space_group_name_H-M   'P 1'
#
loop_
_entity.id
_entity.type
_entity.pdbx_description
1 polymer ?
#
loop_
_entity_poly.entity_id
_entity_poly.type
_entity_poly.pdbx_seq_one_letter_code
_entity_poly.pdbx_strand_id
1 'polypeptide(L)'
;MSQAFSGSGYIQTIVGNEVSEFLDRYRGASSLPVDLTLRARFNPSLEKSWFGSITNIITSITLLSIVLTGAALIREREHGTIEHLLVMPVTPTEIMLSKIWSMGLVVLLASSFALFVIVKGLLAIPIEGSPAVFLAGTALFLFATTSMGIFLATVAGSMPQFGLLLILVLLPLQVLSGAMTPRESMPDIIQYIMLLAPNTHFVILAQAVLFRGAQLDVVWPQLLALTVIGSVLFWLALRRFRRFLR
;
A
#
# COMPACT_ATOMS: atom_id res chain seq x y z
N MET A 1 9.76 6.14 -7.92
CA MET A 1 10.91 5.23 -8.20
C MET A 1 11.28 5.15 -9.68
N SER A 2 10.34 5.24 -10.64
CA SER A 2 10.72 5.36 -12.05
C SER A 2 11.59 6.59 -12.34
N GLN A 3 11.35 7.71 -11.65
CA GLN A 3 12.17 8.93 -11.77
C GLN A 3 13.55 8.78 -11.13
N ALA A 4 13.71 8.03 -10.05
CA ALA A 4 15.02 7.73 -9.48
C ALA A 4 15.86 6.84 -10.42
N PHE A 5 15.23 5.94 -11.16
CA PHE A 5 15.88 5.13 -12.20
C PHE A 5 16.25 5.94 -13.42
N SER A 6 15.36 6.83 -13.88
CA SER A 6 15.66 7.78 -14.95
C SER A 6 16.72 8.78 -14.51
N GLY A 7 16.66 9.25 -13.24
CA GLY A 7 17.62 10.17 -12.65
C GLY A 7 19.01 9.56 -12.51
N SER A 8 19.14 8.30 -12.10
CA SER A 8 20.44 7.63 -12.00
C SER A 8 21.11 7.43 -13.37
N GLY A 9 20.32 7.03 -14.38
CA GLY A 9 20.80 6.94 -15.76
C GLY A 9 21.19 8.30 -16.35
N TYR A 10 20.41 9.35 -16.04
CA TYR A 10 20.70 10.72 -16.45
C TYR A 10 21.99 11.27 -15.79
N ILE A 11 22.14 11.04 -14.48
CA ILE A 11 23.35 11.43 -13.75
C ILE A 11 24.58 10.67 -14.29
N GLN A 12 24.48 9.37 -14.54
CA GLN A 12 25.56 8.60 -15.17
C GLN A 12 25.96 9.18 -16.53
N THR A 13 24.98 9.52 -17.37
CA THR A 13 25.23 10.08 -18.69
C THR A 13 25.85 11.46 -18.59
N ILE A 14 25.31 12.34 -17.72
CA ILE A 14 25.86 13.69 -17.54
C ILE A 14 27.28 13.64 -16.97
N VAL A 15 27.48 12.90 -15.86
CA VAL A 15 28.80 12.77 -15.23
C VAL A 15 29.79 12.11 -16.19
N GLY A 16 29.37 11.08 -16.93
CA GLY A 16 30.21 10.44 -17.94
C GLY A 16 30.61 11.39 -19.06
N ASN A 17 29.66 12.17 -19.59
CA ASN A 17 29.92 13.15 -20.64
C ASN A 17 30.82 14.32 -20.15
N GLU A 18 30.53 14.88 -18.99
CA GLU A 18 31.32 15.95 -18.39
C GLU A 18 32.78 15.51 -18.10
N VAL A 19 32.92 14.29 -17.55
CA VAL A 19 34.25 13.73 -17.27
C VAL A 19 34.99 13.41 -18.57
N SER A 20 34.32 12.89 -19.61
CA SER A 20 34.94 12.63 -20.92
C SER A 20 35.36 13.93 -21.59
N GLU A 21 34.51 14.97 -21.59
CA GLU A 21 34.81 16.27 -22.15
C GLU A 21 35.95 16.95 -21.41
N PHE A 22 36.00 16.84 -20.07
CA PHE A 22 37.13 17.34 -19.27
C PHE A 22 38.45 16.63 -19.63
N LEU A 23 38.42 15.30 -19.76
CA LEU A 23 39.59 14.49 -20.09
C LEU A 23 40.06 14.74 -21.53
N ASP A 24 39.16 14.88 -22.49
CA ASP A 24 39.47 15.21 -23.88
C ASP A 24 40.11 16.60 -23.99
N ARG A 25 39.67 17.55 -23.17
CA ARG A 25 40.21 18.89 -23.13
C ARG A 25 41.64 18.99 -22.52
N TYR A 26 41.94 18.11 -21.55
CA TYR A 26 43.21 18.21 -20.79
C TYR A 26 44.20 17.09 -21.08
N ARG A 27 43.85 15.96 -21.71
CA ARG A 27 44.73 14.81 -21.88
C ARG A 27 44.75 14.16 -23.27
N GLY A 28 44.04 14.66 -24.27
CA GLY A 28 44.05 14.01 -25.60
C GLY A 28 43.72 12.52 -25.51
N ALA A 29 42.49 12.20 -25.72
CA ALA A 29 41.89 10.87 -25.98
C ALA A 29 42.56 9.66 -25.31
N SER A 30 42.10 9.26 -24.17
CA SER A 30 42.21 7.87 -23.72
C SER A 30 41.18 7.56 -22.63
N SER A 31 40.77 6.30 -22.60
CA SER A 31 39.75 5.69 -21.70
C SER A 31 39.62 6.38 -20.35
N LEU A 32 38.37 6.66 -19.95
CA LEU A 32 38.00 7.18 -18.65
C LEU A 32 38.74 6.43 -17.53
N PRO A 33 39.59 7.11 -16.71
CA PRO A 33 40.27 6.45 -15.61
C PRO A 33 39.35 6.19 -14.40
N VAL A 34 38.07 6.53 -14.51
CA VAL A 34 37.09 6.37 -13.45
C VAL A 34 35.90 5.57 -13.97
N ASP A 35 35.76 4.34 -13.48
CA ASP A 35 34.58 3.52 -13.72
C ASP A 35 33.54 3.85 -12.63
N LEU A 36 32.45 4.49 -13.03
CA LEU A 36 31.36 4.84 -12.12
C LEU A 36 30.48 3.61 -11.85
N THR A 37 30.76 2.88 -10.79
CA THR A 37 29.92 1.76 -10.36
C THR A 37 28.82 2.25 -9.43
N LEU A 38 27.61 2.43 -9.95
CA LEU A 38 26.43 2.74 -9.14
C LEU A 38 25.96 1.45 -8.42
N ARG A 39 26.11 1.41 -7.11
CA ARG A 39 25.57 0.32 -6.28
C ARG A 39 24.34 0.81 -5.52
N ALA A 40 23.15 0.39 -5.93
CA ALA A 40 21.96 0.55 -5.11
C ALA A 40 22.00 -0.46 -3.98
N ARG A 41 22.06 0.01 -2.73
CA ARG A 41 22.24 -0.84 -1.53
C ARG A 41 21.18 -1.93 -1.38
N PHE A 42 19.94 -1.68 -1.83
CA PHE A 42 18.80 -2.59 -1.67
C PHE A 42 18.28 -3.17 -2.99
N ASN A 43 18.94 -2.89 -4.11
CA ASN A 43 18.66 -3.48 -5.42
C ASN A 43 19.93 -3.40 -6.27
N PRO A 44 20.93 -4.29 -6.02
CA PRO A 44 22.22 -4.23 -6.71
C PRO A 44 22.12 -4.38 -8.22
N SER A 45 21.17 -5.17 -8.71
CA SER A 45 20.92 -5.40 -10.14
C SER A 45 20.09 -4.31 -10.80
N LEU A 46 19.61 -3.31 -10.04
CA LEU A 46 18.75 -2.23 -10.52
C LEU A 46 17.49 -2.75 -11.25
N GLU A 47 17.00 -3.93 -10.88
CA GLU A 47 15.83 -4.53 -11.50
C GLU A 47 14.55 -3.83 -11.07
N LYS A 48 13.83 -3.36 -12.07
CA LYS A 48 12.54 -2.67 -11.91
C LYS A 48 11.47 -3.57 -11.30
N SER A 49 11.58 -4.88 -11.54
CA SER A 49 10.69 -5.92 -11.04
C SER A 49 10.63 -6.00 -9.52
N TRP A 50 11.72 -5.75 -8.81
CA TRP A 50 11.78 -5.83 -7.35
C TRP A 50 10.83 -4.84 -6.67
N PHE A 51 10.97 -3.56 -7.00
CA PHE A 51 10.11 -2.52 -6.41
C PHE A 51 8.68 -2.60 -6.95
N GLY A 52 8.53 -2.91 -8.24
CA GLY A 52 7.23 -3.04 -8.88
C GLY A 52 6.38 -4.14 -8.26
N SER A 53 6.95 -5.30 -7.97
CA SER A 53 6.22 -6.44 -7.40
C SER A 53 5.64 -6.12 -6.02
N ILE A 54 6.43 -5.52 -5.13
CA ILE A 54 5.96 -5.18 -3.78
C ILE A 54 4.94 -4.04 -3.83
N THR A 55 5.16 -3.03 -4.67
CA THR A 55 4.18 -1.96 -4.90
C THR A 55 2.85 -2.51 -5.42
N ASN A 56 2.89 -3.47 -6.35
CA ASN A 56 1.69 -4.13 -6.87
C ASN A 56 0.95 -4.93 -5.79
N ILE A 57 1.67 -5.63 -4.91
CA ILE A 57 1.05 -6.34 -3.78
C ILE A 57 0.35 -5.34 -2.86
N ILE A 58 1.00 -4.25 -2.46
CA ILE A 58 0.40 -3.21 -1.61
C ILE A 58 -0.87 -2.63 -2.25
N THR A 59 -0.79 -2.30 -3.53
CA THR A 59 -1.92 -1.76 -4.30
C THR A 59 -3.07 -2.76 -4.39
N SER A 60 -2.76 -4.05 -4.62
CA SER A 60 -3.76 -5.12 -4.69
C SER A 60 -4.43 -5.38 -3.34
N ILE A 61 -3.66 -5.40 -2.25
CA ILE A 61 -4.21 -5.53 -0.89
C ILE A 61 -5.19 -4.39 -0.62
N THR A 62 -4.81 -3.16 -0.93
CA THR A 62 -5.66 -1.97 -0.73
C THR A 62 -6.95 -2.07 -1.55
N LEU A 63 -6.83 -2.35 -2.84
CA LEU A 63 -7.97 -2.45 -3.75
C LEU A 63 -8.91 -3.57 -3.31
N LEU A 64 -8.38 -4.78 -3.14
CA LEU A 64 -9.20 -5.95 -2.81
C LEU A 64 -9.91 -5.80 -1.47
N SER A 65 -9.23 -5.30 -0.43
CA SER A 65 -9.84 -5.15 0.89
C SER A 65 -11.02 -4.19 0.89
N ILE A 66 -10.89 -3.04 0.23
CA ILE A 66 -11.95 -2.03 0.17
C ILE A 66 -13.09 -2.51 -0.74
N VAL A 67 -12.75 -3.05 -1.93
CA VAL A 67 -13.75 -3.50 -2.91
C VAL A 67 -14.55 -4.68 -2.39
N LEU A 68 -13.89 -5.75 -1.90
CA LEU A 68 -14.59 -6.95 -1.43
C LEU A 68 -15.53 -6.62 -0.29
N THR A 69 -15.05 -5.83 0.69
CA THR A 69 -15.86 -5.50 1.86
C THR A 69 -17.01 -4.57 1.51
N GLY A 70 -16.75 -3.52 0.73
CA GLY A 70 -17.78 -2.55 0.36
C GLY A 70 -18.82 -3.14 -0.60
N ALA A 71 -18.37 -3.86 -1.63
CA ALA A 71 -19.26 -4.51 -2.59
C ALA A 71 -20.15 -5.58 -1.93
N ALA A 72 -19.59 -6.36 -0.99
CA ALA A 72 -20.39 -7.33 -0.23
C ALA A 72 -21.53 -6.66 0.52
N LEU A 73 -21.25 -5.54 1.21
CA LEU A 73 -22.25 -4.81 1.97
C LEU A 73 -23.35 -4.20 1.09
N ILE A 74 -22.99 -3.61 -0.04
CA ILE A 74 -23.97 -3.02 -0.96
C ILE A 74 -24.83 -4.12 -1.60
N ARG A 75 -24.21 -5.22 -1.99
CA ARG A 75 -24.93 -6.35 -2.57
C ARG A 75 -25.95 -6.93 -1.61
N GLU A 76 -25.62 -7.05 -0.33
CA GLU A 76 -26.57 -7.47 0.71
C GLU A 76 -27.74 -6.50 0.84
N ARG A 77 -27.49 -5.20 0.68
CA ARG A 77 -28.56 -4.19 0.69
C ARG A 77 -29.44 -4.29 -0.53
N GLU A 78 -28.87 -4.37 -1.73
CA GLU A 78 -29.63 -4.43 -2.99
C GLU A 78 -30.47 -5.70 -3.11
N HIS A 79 -30.05 -6.81 -2.49
CA HIS A 79 -30.81 -8.06 -2.46
C HIS A 79 -31.76 -8.20 -1.26
N GLY A 80 -31.87 -7.17 -0.40
CA GLY A 80 -32.75 -7.20 0.77
C GLY A 80 -32.32 -8.14 1.90
N THR A 81 -31.12 -8.76 1.80
CA THR A 81 -30.62 -9.69 2.83
C THR A 81 -30.26 -9.02 4.14
N ILE A 82 -30.10 -7.69 4.16
CA ILE A 82 -29.90 -6.90 5.39
C ILE A 82 -31.11 -7.04 6.32
N GLU A 83 -32.33 -7.14 5.79
CA GLU A 83 -33.55 -7.32 6.59
C GLU A 83 -33.52 -8.63 7.42
N HIS A 84 -32.92 -9.68 6.85
CA HIS A 84 -32.73 -10.94 7.58
C HIS A 84 -31.75 -10.82 8.73
N LEU A 85 -30.70 -9.95 8.58
CA LEU A 85 -29.74 -9.67 9.64
C LEU A 85 -30.37 -8.90 10.81
N LEU A 86 -31.40 -8.07 10.54
CA LEU A 86 -32.11 -7.30 11.56
C LEU A 86 -33.03 -8.17 12.45
N VAL A 87 -33.47 -9.32 11.96
CA VAL A 87 -34.28 -10.25 12.72
C VAL A 87 -33.45 -11.17 13.64
N MET A 88 -32.14 -11.27 13.36
CA MET A 88 -31.23 -12.06 14.18
C MET A 88 -30.83 -11.30 15.46
N PRO A 89 -30.61 -11.99 16.58
CA PRO A 89 -30.20 -11.38 17.86
C PRO A 89 -28.70 -11.05 17.84
N VAL A 90 -28.24 -10.26 16.83
CA VAL A 90 -26.84 -9.85 16.65
C VAL A 90 -26.73 -8.35 16.67
N THR A 91 -25.65 -7.87 17.24
CA THR A 91 -25.37 -6.42 17.28
C THR A 91 -24.73 -5.92 15.97
N PRO A 92 -24.94 -4.65 15.60
CA PRO A 92 -24.28 -4.05 14.42
C PRO A 92 -22.74 -4.20 14.46
N THR A 93 -22.16 -4.22 15.65
CA THR A 93 -20.72 -4.38 15.87
C THR A 93 -20.27 -5.80 15.48
N GLU A 94 -21.03 -6.82 15.87
CA GLU A 94 -20.74 -8.23 15.52
C GLU A 94 -20.85 -8.46 14.01
N ILE A 95 -21.90 -7.91 13.37
CA ILE A 95 -22.06 -7.97 11.91
C ILE A 95 -20.85 -7.33 11.21
N MET A 96 -20.46 -6.15 11.66
CA MET A 96 -19.34 -5.43 11.06
C MET A 96 -18.00 -6.16 11.26
N LEU A 97 -17.74 -6.66 12.48
CA LEU A 97 -16.53 -7.41 12.79
C LEU A 97 -16.45 -8.71 12.00
N SER A 98 -17.55 -9.44 11.86
CA SER A 98 -17.55 -10.68 11.06
C SER A 98 -17.20 -10.43 9.61
N LYS A 99 -17.65 -9.32 9.00
CA LYS A 99 -17.29 -8.92 7.64
C LYS A 99 -15.81 -8.53 7.53
N ILE A 100 -15.31 -7.75 8.48
CA ILE A 100 -13.90 -7.34 8.53
C ILE A 100 -13.01 -8.58 8.62
N TRP A 101 -13.35 -9.52 9.52
CA TRP A 101 -12.58 -10.76 9.68
C TRP A 101 -12.63 -11.64 8.45
N SER A 102 -13.80 -11.90 7.90
CA SER A 102 -13.96 -12.82 6.76
C SER A 102 -13.25 -12.27 5.52
N MET A 103 -13.50 -11.01 5.15
CA MET A 103 -12.85 -10.40 3.97
C MET A 103 -11.38 -10.11 4.21
N GLY A 104 -11.02 -9.68 5.42
CA GLY A 104 -9.63 -9.47 5.82
C GLY A 104 -8.81 -10.75 5.76
N LEU A 105 -9.35 -11.87 6.23
CA LEU A 105 -8.67 -13.17 6.18
C LEU A 105 -8.43 -13.63 4.74
N VAL A 106 -9.40 -13.48 3.86
CA VAL A 106 -9.26 -13.83 2.43
C VAL A 106 -8.11 -13.03 1.79
N VAL A 107 -8.07 -11.72 2.02
CA VAL A 107 -7.00 -10.86 1.45
C VAL A 107 -5.67 -11.13 2.13
N LEU A 108 -5.64 -11.44 3.44
CA LEU A 108 -4.42 -11.82 4.15
C LEU A 108 -3.82 -13.12 3.61
N LEU A 109 -4.65 -14.12 3.33
CA LEU A 109 -4.21 -15.37 2.71
C LEU A 109 -3.70 -15.16 1.29
N ALA A 110 -4.42 -14.35 0.49
CA ALA A 110 -3.99 -14.00 -0.86
C ALA A 110 -2.66 -13.23 -0.86
N SER A 111 -2.47 -12.27 0.06
CA SER A 111 -1.22 -11.52 0.18
C SER A 111 -0.06 -12.40 0.67
N SER A 112 -0.34 -13.34 1.58
CA SER A 112 0.64 -14.33 2.04
C SER A 112 1.08 -15.23 0.87
N PHE A 113 0.12 -15.73 0.10
CA PHE A 113 0.41 -16.52 -1.10
C PHE A 113 1.26 -15.72 -2.10
N ALA A 114 0.86 -14.49 -2.39
CA ALA A 114 1.62 -13.62 -3.31
C ALA A 114 3.05 -13.38 -2.82
N LEU A 115 3.25 -13.15 -1.52
CA LEU A 115 4.57 -12.92 -0.94
C LEU A 115 5.45 -14.18 -1.02
N PHE A 116 4.94 -15.32 -0.55
CA PHE A 116 5.75 -16.54 -0.43
C PHE A 116 5.91 -17.28 -1.76
N VAL A 117 4.87 -17.38 -2.58
CA VAL A 117 4.91 -18.14 -3.82
C VAL A 117 5.41 -17.28 -4.98
N ILE A 118 4.87 -16.09 -5.16
CA ILE A 118 5.22 -15.26 -6.32
C ILE A 118 6.53 -14.52 -6.07
N VAL A 119 6.63 -13.72 -5.01
CA VAL A 119 7.80 -12.86 -4.78
C VAL A 119 9.03 -13.68 -4.39
N LYS A 120 8.89 -14.54 -3.38
CA LYS A 120 10.01 -15.33 -2.88
C LYS A 120 10.29 -16.57 -3.75
N GLY A 121 9.23 -17.26 -4.23
CA GLY A 121 9.37 -18.51 -4.97
C GLY A 121 9.66 -18.31 -6.45
N LEU A 122 8.81 -17.58 -7.19
CA LEU A 122 8.94 -17.42 -8.64
C LEU A 122 9.92 -16.31 -9.04
N LEU A 123 9.87 -15.16 -8.38
CA LEU A 123 10.72 -14.02 -8.69
C LEU A 123 12.08 -14.08 -7.97
N ALA A 124 12.23 -15.00 -7.02
CA ALA A 124 13.45 -15.19 -6.20
C ALA A 124 13.97 -13.87 -5.59
N ILE A 125 13.06 -12.95 -5.25
CA ILE A 125 13.42 -11.67 -4.66
C ILE A 125 13.81 -11.91 -3.20
N PRO A 126 15.03 -11.53 -2.77
CA PRO A 126 15.43 -11.66 -1.39
C PRO A 126 14.59 -10.76 -0.49
N ILE A 127 13.95 -11.35 0.50
CA ILE A 127 13.22 -10.63 1.55
C ILE A 127 14.15 -10.54 2.75
N GLU A 128 14.65 -9.34 3.04
CA GLU A 128 15.62 -9.10 4.10
C GLU A 128 15.00 -9.15 5.50
N GLY A 129 13.73 -8.82 5.63
CA GLY A 129 13.06 -8.70 6.92
C GLY A 129 12.16 -9.87 7.28
N SER A 130 11.54 -9.77 8.48
CA SER A 130 10.65 -10.78 9.00
C SER A 130 9.28 -10.78 8.28
N PRO A 131 8.89 -11.87 7.60
CA PRO A 131 7.56 -11.98 7.01
C PRO A 131 6.43 -11.89 8.06
N ALA A 132 6.68 -12.30 9.30
CA ALA A 132 5.71 -12.22 10.39
C ALA A 132 5.36 -10.76 10.73
N VAL A 133 6.35 -9.87 10.77
CA VAL A 133 6.14 -8.43 11.01
C VAL A 133 5.35 -7.81 9.86
N PHE A 134 5.67 -8.19 8.63
CA PHE A 134 4.90 -7.75 7.45
C PHE A 134 3.45 -8.22 7.52
N LEU A 135 3.20 -9.49 7.84
CA LEU A 135 1.83 -10.02 7.93
C LEU A 135 1.03 -9.40 9.09
N ALA A 136 1.68 -9.13 10.23
CA ALA A 136 1.05 -8.41 11.33
C ALA A 136 0.65 -6.98 10.90
N GLY A 137 1.55 -6.27 10.21
CA GLY A 137 1.24 -4.96 9.63
C GLY A 137 0.14 -5.02 8.58
N THR A 138 0.13 -6.07 7.74
CA THR A 138 -0.93 -6.31 6.75
C THR A 138 -2.27 -6.54 7.44
N ALA A 139 -2.33 -7.31 8.53
CA ALA A 139 -3.57 -7.54 9.28
C ALA A 139 -4.14 -6.24 9.86
N LEU A 140 -3.31 -5.38 10.45
CA LEU A 140 -3.72 -4.05 10.94
C LEU A 140 -4.16 -3.13 9.80
N PHE A 141 -3.45 -3.17 8.68
CA PHE A 141 -3.82 -2.42 7.49
C PHE A 141 -5.16 -2.89 6.91
N LEU A 142 -5.40 -4.20 6.85
CA LEU A 142 -6.66 -4.78 6.43
C LEU A 142 -7.82 -4.37 7.34
N PHE A 143 -7.61 -4.32 8.65
CA PHE A 143 -8.60 -3.80 9.59
C PHE A 143 -9.00 -2.35 9.25
N ALA A 144 -8.04 -1.50 8.92
CA ALA A 144 -8.30 -0.11 8.54
C ALA A 144 -9.00 0.00 7.19
N THR A 145 -8.53 -0.71 6.16
CA THR A 145 -9.05 -0.61 4.79
C THR A 145 -10.41 -1.29 4.61
N THR A 146 -10.67 -2.42 5.28
CA THR A 146 -12.00 -3.05 5.30
C THR A 146 -13.01 -2.16 6.02
N SER A 147 -12.62 -1.51 7.13
CA SER A 147 -13.46 -0.51 7.80
C SER A 147 -13.78 0.67 6.88
N MET A 148 -12.80 1.14 6.10
CA MET A 148 -13.02 2.18 5.09
C MET A 148 -13.97 1.71 3.98
N GLY A 149 -13.85 0.45 3.53
CA GLY A 149 -14.76 -0.16 2.56
C GLY A 149 -16.22 -0.16 3.05
N ILE A 150 -16.45 -0.55 4.31
CA ILE A 150 -17.78 -0.49 4.95
C ILE A 150 -18.27 0.96 5.02
N PHE A 151 -17.41 1.90 5.43
CA PHE A 151 -17.78 3.31 5.50
C PHE A 151 -18.25 3.84 4.15
N LEU A 152 -17.47 3.62 3.08
CA LEU A 152 -17.82 4.04 1.73
C LEU A 152 -19.12 3.40 1.25
N ALA A 153 -19.32 2.12 1.53
CA ALA A 153 -20.56 1.41 1.21
C ALA A 153 -21.80 1.96 1.92
N THR A 154 -21.63 2.44 3.17
CA THR A 154 -22.74 3.07 3.90
C THR A 154 -23.07 4.49 3.43
N VAL A 155 -22.15 5.12 2.72
CA VAL A 155 -22.36 6.44 2.09
C VAL A 155 -22.98 6.28 0.71
N ALA A 156 -22.57 5.24 -0.02
CA ALA A 156 -23.10 4.92 -1.34
C ALA A 156 -24.54 4.38 -1.22
N GLY A 157 -25.43 4.84 -2.10
CA GLY A 157 -26.80 4.35 -2.18
C GLY A 157 -26.96 3.15 -3.12
N SER A 158 -25.98 2.90 -3.99
CA SER A 158 -26.01 1.85 -5.02
C SER A 158 -24.61 1.42 -5.42
N MET A 159 -24.50 0.28 -6.12
CA MET A 159 -23.22 -0.22 -6.63
C MET A 159 -22.48 0.77 -7.55
N PRO A 160 -23.14 1.46 -8.51
CA PRO A 160 -22.48 2.49 -9.32
C PRO A 160 -21.94 3.65 -8.49
N GLN A 161 -22.67 4.13 -7.49
CA GLN A 161 -22.21 5.20 -6.59
C GLN A 161 -21.00 4.76 -5.76
N PHE A 162 -21.00 3.51 -5.29
CA PHE A 162 -19.84 2.94 -4.61
C PHE A 162 -18.61 2.92 -5.50
N GLY A 163 -18.77 2.49 -6.76
CA GLY A 163 -17.68 2.51 -7.74
C GLY A 163 -17.08 3.89 -7.94
N LEU A 164 -17.92 4.93 -8.06
CA LEU A 164 -17.46 6.31 -8.19
C LEU A 164 -16.72 6.80 -6.93
N LEU A 165 -17.27 6.54 -5.74
CA LEU A 165 -16.62 6.90 -4.47
C LEU A 165 -15.31 6.13 -4.28
N LEU A 166 -15.29 4.86 -4.68
CA LEU A 166 -14.09 4.04 -4.64
C LEU A 166 -12.96 4.65 -5.46
N ILE A 167 -13.22 5.01 -6.71
CA ILE A 167 -12.23 5.63 -7.60
C ILE A 167 -11.75 6.95 -7.01
N LEU A 168 -12.68 7.80 -6.54
CA LEU A 168 -12.37 9.10 -5.96
C LEU A 168 -11.44 9.00 -4.74
N VAL A 169 -11.59 7.96 -3.93
CA VAL A 169 -10.77 7.74 -2.72
C VAL A 169 -9.51 6.94 -3.05
N LEU A 170 -9.62 5.87 -3.84
CA LEU A 170 -8.49 4.98 -4.14
C LEU A 170 -7.40 5.63 -4.97
N LEU A 171 -7.75 6.42 -5.99
CA LEU A 171 -6.74 7.04 -6.85
C LEU A 171 -5.78 7.94 -6.06
N PRO A 172 -6.26 8.90 -5.24
CA PRO A 172 -5.36 9.69 -4.40
C PRO A 172 -4.55 8.83 -3.42
N LEU A 173 -5.19 7.83 -2.80
CA LEU A 173 -4.51 6.94 -1.86
C LEU A 173 -3.37 6.15 -2.52
N GLN A 174 -3.53 5.68 -3.74
CA GLN A 174 -2.51 4.92 -4.45
C GLN A 174 -1.37 5.80 -4.95
N VAL A 175 -1.70 6.95 -5.56
CA VAL A 175 -0.71 7.84 -6.17
C VAL A 175 0.11 8.58 -5.11
N LEU A 176 -0.56 9.06 -4.05
CA LEU A 176 0.05 9.94 -3.04
C LEU A 176 0.55 9.21 -1.78
N SER A 177 0.37 7.88 -1.68
CA SER A 177 0.82 7.12 -0.50
C SER A 177 2.33 6.92 -0.37
N GLY A 178 3.09 7.23 -1.41
CA GLY A 178 4.53 6.95 -1.47
C GLY A 178 4.88 5.63 -2.18
N ALA A 179 3.88 4.85 -2.61
CA ALA A 179 4.11 3.60 -3.34
C ALA A 179 4.53 3.85 -4.80
N MET A 180 3.84 4.76 -5.49
CA MET A 180 4.09 5.11 -6.90
C MET A 180 4.94 6.37 -7.04
N THR A 181 4.63 7.39 -6.26
CA THR A 181 5.33 8.68 -6.27
C THR A 181 6.12 8.83 -4.98
N PRO A 182 7.45 9.09 -5.02
CA PRO A 182 8.24 9.33 -3.81
C PRO A 182 7.66 10.49 -3.00
N ARG A 183 7.57 10.33 -1.68
CA ARG A 183 7.00 11.35 -0.79
C ARG A 183 7.77 12.67 -0.84
N GLU A 184 9.09 12.58 -0.98
CA GLU A 184 10.00 13.73 -1.02
C GLU A 184 9.76 14.64 -2.24
N SER A 185 9.10 14.14 -3.29
CA SER A 185 8.73 14.90 -4.48
C SER A 185 7.37 15.59 -4.37
N MET A 186 6.63 15.38 -3.27
CA MET A 186 5.31 15.96 -3.06
C MET A 186 5.40 17.26 -2.25
N PRO A 187 4.48 18.23 -2.48
CA PRO A 187 4.36 19.40 -1.62
C PRO A 187 4.10 19.01 -0.17
N ASP A 188 4.65 19.74 0.79
CA ASP A 188 4.58 19.45 2.22
C ASP A 188 3.15 19.29 2.73
N ILE A 189 2.22 20.11 2.24
CA ILE A 189 0.79 20.04 2.61
C ILE A 189 0.22 18.65 2.26
N ILE A 190 0.54 18.11 1.09
CA ILE A 190 0.07 16.78 0.67
C ILE A 190 0.70 15.70 1.53
N GLN A 191 2.00 15.82 1.86
CA GLN A 191 2.68 14.89 2.74
C GLN A 191 2.01 14.79 4.11
N TYR A 192 1.62 15.93 4.71
CA TYR A 192 0.92 15.97 6.00
C TYR A 192 -0.49 15.37 5.93
N ILE A 193 -1.25 15.70 4.89
CA ILE A 193 -2.60 15.14 4.70
C ILE A 193 -2.53 13.61 4.55
N MET A 194 -1.55 13.11 3.81
CA MET A 194 -1.38 11.68 3.57
C MET A 194 -0.91 10.89 4.81
N LEU A 195 -0.43 11.56 5.87
CA LEU A 195 -0.20 10.91 7.17
C LEU A 195 -1.51 10.45 7.85
N LEU A 196 -2.66 10.98 7.46
CA LEU A 196 -3.96 10.50 7.94
C LEU A 196 -4.42 9.24 7.18
N ALA A 197 -3.77 8.89 6.10
CA ALA A 197 -4.13 7.76 5.26
C ALA A 197 -3.42 6.48 5.72
N PRO A 198 -4.13 5.36 5.92
CA PRO A 198 -3.52 4.10 6.32
C PRO A 198 -2.51 3.58 5.28
N ASN A 199 -2.74 3.86 3.99
CA ASN A 199 -1.85 3.45 2.90
C ASN A 199 -0.43 3.96 3.08
N THR A 200 -0.25 5.21 3.50
CA THR A 200 1.07 5.81 3.70
C THR A 200 1.89 5.04 4.73
N HIS A 201 1.29 4.73 5.88
CA HIS A 201 1.96 3.98 6.93
C HIS A 201 2.25 2.54 6.52
N PHE A 202 1.34 1.91 5.80
CA PHE A 202 1.55 0.55 5.30
C PHE A 202 2.65 0.48 4.23
N VAL A 203 2.72 1.45 3.32
CA VAL A 203 3.80 1.55 2.32
C VAL A 203 5.16 1.70 3.02
N ILE A 204 5.26 2.60 4.00
CA ILE A 204 6.49 2.81 4.77
C ILE A 204 6.90 1.52 5.50
N LEU A 205 5.95 0.86 6.17
CA LEU A 205 6.18 -0.41 6.86
C LEU A 205 6.62 -1.50 5.90
N ALA A 206 5.90 -1.70 4.80
CA ALA A 206 6.21 -2.74 3.83
C ALA A 206 7.59 -2.54 3.19
N GLN A 207 7.94 -1.32 2.83
CA GLN A 207 9.24 -0.99 2.27
C GLN A 207 10.37 -1.16 3.32
N ALA A 208 10.14 -0.75 4.56
CA ALA A 208 11.10 -0.90 5.63
C ALA A 208 11.38 -2.37 5.94
N VAL A 209 10.33 -3.18 6.06
CA VAL A 209 10.46 -4.60 6.40
C VAL A 209 11.02 -5.39 5.22
N LEU A 210 10.39 -5.31 4.04
CA LEU A 210 10.71 -6.21 2.93
C LEU A 210 12.04 -5.86 2.24
N PHE A 211 12.40 -4.56 2.15
CA PHE A 211 13.63 -4.15 1.47
C PHE A 211 14.79 -3.84 2.40
N ARG A 212 14.51 -3.28 3.59
CA ARG A 212 15.56 -2.80 4.49
C ARG A 212 15.83 -3.74 5.66
N GLY A 213 15.07 -4.84 5.78
CA GLY A 213 15.19 -5.79 6.88
C GLY A 213 14.81 -5.19 8.25
N ALA A 214 14.00 -4.12 8.26
CA ALA A 214 13.62 -3.47 9.51
C ALA A 214 12.84 -4.42 10.43
N GLN A 215 13.23 -4.42 11.70
CA GLN A 215 12.59 -5.20 12.74
C GLN A 215 11.48 -4.37 13.44
N LEU A 216 10.84 -4.99 14.43
CA LEU A 216 9.70 -4.40 15.14
C LEU A 216 10.05 -3.08 15.84
N ASP A 217 11.27 -2.94 16.33
CA ASP A 217 11.82 -1.75 16.97
C ASP A 217 11.82 -0.49 16.08
N VAL A 218 11.92 -0.70 14.76
CA VAL A 218 11.92 0.41 13.79
C VAL A 218 10.51 0.72 13.28
N VAL A 219 9.65 -0.31 13.11
CA VAL A 219 8.35 -0.15 12.44
C VAL A 219 7.16 0.01 13.39
N TRP A 220 7.39 -0.04 14.72
CA TRP A 220 6.32 0.11 15.71
C TRP A 220 5.51 1.42 15.58
N PRO A 221 6.08 2.59 15.16
CA PRO A 221 5.28 3.79 14.98
C PRO A 221 4.25 3.65 13.88
N GLN A 222 4.59 2.93 12.80
CA GLN A 222 3.68 2.65 11.69
C GLN A 222 2.57 1.69 12.11
N LEU A 223 2.89 0.66 12.91
CA LEU A 223 1.89 -0.27 13.48
C LEU A 223 0.93 0.48 14.41
N LEU A 224 1.44 1.36 15.24
CA LEU A 224 0.62 2.20 16.12
C LEU A 224 -0.27 3.14 15.31
N ALA A 225 0.26 3.81 14.30
CA ALA A 225 -0.51 4.68 13.42
C ALA A 225 -1.63 3.90 12.70
N LEU A 226 -1.34 2.72 12.16
CA LEU A 226 -2.35 1.85 11.53
C LEU A 226 -3.45 1.43 12.51
N THR A 227 -3.09 1.12 13.75
CA THR A 227 -4.05 0.76 14.81
C THR A 227 -4.95 1.93 15.16
N VAL A 228 -4.39 3.13 15.33
CA VAL A 228 -5.16 4.34 15.65
C VAL A 228 -6.08 4.72 14.50
N ILE A 229 -5.53 4.83 13.29
CA ILE A 229 -6.31 5.19 12.08
C ILE A 229 -7.40 4.15 11.84
N GLY A 230 -7.05 2.85 11.93
CA GLY A 230 -8.00 1.76 11.77
C GLY A 230 -9.13 1.82 12.79
N SER A 231 -8.82 2.11 14.06
CA SER A 231 -9.82 2.25 15.12
C SER A 231 -10.75 3.45 14.89
N VAL A 232 -10.21 4.56 14.42
CA VAL A 232 -11.01 5.75 14.06
C VAL A 232 -11.92 5.44 12.87
N LEU A 233 -11.38 4.82 11.82
CA LEU A 233 -12.18 4.41 10.65
C LEU A 233 -13.25 3.39 11.02
N PHE A 234 -12.93 2.42 11.87
CA PHE A 234 -13.88 1.45 12.39
C PHE A 234 -15.02 2.15 13.16
N TRP A 235 -14.69 3.08 14.05
CA TRP A 235 -15.69 3.82 14.81
C TRP A 235 -16.60 4.67 13.92
N LEU A 236 -16.03 5.37 12.94
CA LEU A 236 -16.78 6.15 11.95
C LEU A 236 -17.70 5.25 11.11
N ALA A 237 -17.16 4.13 10.63
CA ALA A 237 -17.93 3.14 9.88
C ALA A 237 -19.06 2.56 10.72
N LEU A 238 -18.80 2.18 11.98
CA LEU A 238 -19.81 1.65 12.89
C LEU A 238 -20.92 2.66 13.20
N ARG A 239 -20.53 3.91 13.43
CA ARG A 239 -21.49 5.01 13.67
C ARG A 239 -22.41 5.22 12.46
N ARG A 240 -21.85 5.14 11.26
CA ARG A 240 -22.59 5.26 10.00
C ARG A 240 -23.43 4.02 9.73
N PHE A 241 -22.87 2.83 9.94
CA PHE A 241 -23.52 1.54 9.76
C PHE A 241 -24.78 1.38 10.64
N ARG A 242 -24.72 1.82 11.90
CA ARG A 242 -25.90 1.85 12.78
C ARG A 242 -27.06 2.69 12.24
N ARG A 243 -26.77 3.77 11.51
CA ARG A 243 -27.79 4.60 10.85
C ARG A 243 -28.29 3.97 9.56
N PHE A 244 -27.45 3.21 8.91
CA PHE A 244 -27.75 2.51 7.68
C PHE A 244 -28.71 1.31 7.91
N LEU A 245 -28.67 0.71 9.09
CA LEU A 245 -29.56 -0.39 9.50
C LEU A 245 -30.92 0.08 10.05
N ARG A 246 -31.13 1.36 10.25
CA ARG A 246 -32.40 1.98 10.69
C ARG A 246 -33.24 2.42 9.49
#